data_08fb1d451c855b8a5875d4f37c7f4a49
#
_entry.id   08fb1d451c855b8a5875d4f37c7f4a49
#
_cell.length_a   1.000
_cell.length_b   1.000
_cell.length_c   1.000
_cell.angle_alpha   90.00
_cell.angle_beta   90.00
_cell.angle_gamma   90.00
#
_symmetry.space_group_name_H-M   'P 1'
#
loop_
_entity.id
_entity.type
_entity.pdbx_description
1 polymer ?
#
loop_
_entity_poly.entity_id
_entity_poly.type
_entity_poly.pdbx_seq_one_letter_code
_entity_poly.pdbx_strand_id
1 'polypeptide(L)'
;MGKRELLIVLAFIVAGTVAFQVSAPPAKEGSTGFSLSKLIDTARRGMQGNQSYAAPPRTVIYAVGANVTEIRLAGSAGPMKILGEDRADVALELIVNSTGESEAAAIATANKTEITEDRVGGVLALAFKFPDEETQTSQAVVKVPRRLAVRVNGNRDTTISNVRSVEFVGPMRNTTLVDHIAGTVTGEQSGGTITLTAIKALKMTLTRSRARVSDIADEMSLDVRDGDTEIAGSRGPLIIETRRGDITIRGHKGPVKISGADGQIRIEGATDEVHLDLRRAEVDAELASGISGSLTTSDEELRVSWRDPAAVQVEAVTSNGAIDVADWNLTPTKSSVDARLDATLGATTPTTARVLLRNQGANIVIKKSSKK
;
A
#
# COMPACT_ATOMS: atom_id res chain seq x y z
N MET A 1 -32.39 1.59 15.71
CA MET A 1 -33.83 1.44 15.97
C MET A 1 -34.10 0.12 16.69
N GLY A 2 -34.77 0.15 17.84
CA GLY A 2 -35.12 -1.05 18.60
C GLY A 2 -36.32 -1.78 18.00
N LYS A 3 -36.45 -3.10 18.24
CA LYS A 3 -37.56 -3.91 17.72
C LYS A 3 -38.94 -3.33 18.07
N ARG A 4 -39.07 -2.60 19.18
CA ARG A 4 -40.32 -1.92 19.59
C ARG A 4 -40.65 -0.70 18.72
N GLU A 5 -39.67 0.10 18.34
CA GLU A 5 -39.87 1.27 17.47
C GLU A 5 -40.27 0.84 16.06
N LEU A 6 -39.71 -0.25 15.55
CA LEU A 6 -40.07 -0.83 14.26
C LEU A 6 -41.51 -1.34 14.24
N LEU A 7 -41.98 -1.99 15.33
CA LEU A 7 -43.36 -2.44 15.47
C LEU A 7 -44.37 -1.28 15.53
N ILE A 8 -44.02 -0.18 16.19
CA ILE A 8 -44.84 1.00 16.25
C ILE A 8 -45.00 1.64 14.88
N VAL A 9 -43.87 1.82 14.14
CA VAL A 9 -43.89 2.34 12.77
C VAL A 9 -44.71 1.45 11.83
N LEU A 10 -44.56 0.13 11.94
CA LEU A 10 -45.34 -0.82 11.15
C LEU A 10 -46.85 -0.73 11.47
N ALA A 11 -47.22 -0.58 12.75
CA ALA A 11 -48.63 -0.41 13.17
C ALA A 11 -49.23 0.87 12.62
N PHE A 12 -48.47 2.00 12.57
CA PHE A 12 -48.93 3.25 11.96
C PHE A 12 -49.05 3.16 10.46
N ILE A 13 -48.19 2.46 9.76
CA ILE A 13 -48.26 2.23 8.32
C ILE A 13 -49.53 1.39 7.98
N VAL A 14 -49.75 0.31 8.75
CA VAL A 14 -50.95 -0.54 8.56
C VAL A 14 -52.25 0.24 8.85
N ALA A 15 -52.30 0.99 9.95
CA ALA A 15 -53.46 1.79 10.30
C ALA A 15 -53.73 2.91 9.26
N GLY A 16 -52.68 3.58 8.75
CA GLY A 16 -52.77 4.58 7.71
C GLY A 16 -53.24 4.01 6.37
N THR A 17 -52.81 2.79 6.03
CA THR A 17 -53.23 2.12 4.77
C THR A 17 -54.66 1.66 4.84
N VAL A 18 -55.15 1.15 5.97
CA VAL A 18 -56.55 0.77 6.19
C VAL A 18 -57.44 2.01 6.14
N ALA A 19 -57.04 3.11 6.80
CA ALA A 19 -57.78 4.37 6.76
C ALA A 19 -57.88 4.95 5.33
N PHE A 20 -56.81 4.84 4.53
CA PHE A 20 -56.77 5.27 3.14
C PHE A 20 -57.68 4.40 2.28
N GLN A 21 -57.72 3.08 2.45
CA GLN A 21 -58.59 2.19 1.68
C GLN A 21 -60.09 2.39 1.97
N VAL A 22 -60.40 2.77 3.19
CA VAL A 22 -61.80 3.04 3.59
C VAL A 22 -62.27 4.42 3.11
N SER A 23 -61.37 5.38 2.96
CA SER A 23 -61.70 6.78 2.59
C SER A 23 -61.42 7.15 1.14
N ALA A 24 -60.75 6.28 0.37
CA ALA A 24 -60.40 6.56 -1.01
C ALA A 24 -61.58 6.30 -1.99
N PRO A 25 -61.84 7.16 -3.01
CA PRO A 25 -62.84 6.87 -4.02
C PRO A 25 -62.41 5.64 -4.86
N PRO A 26 -63.40 4.89 -5.42
CA PRO A 26 -63.12 3.68 -6.18
C PRO A 26 -62.14 3.96 -7.34
N ALA A 27 -61.09 3.16 -7.43
CA ALA A 27 -60.04 3.32 -8.43
C ALA A 27 -60.59 3.10 -9.86
N LYS A 28 -60.21 3.99 -10.77
CA LYS A 28 -60.50 3.83 -12.22
C LYS A 28 -59.71 2.62 -12.74
N GLU A 29 -60.36 1.78 -13.58
CA GLU A 29 -59.69 0.65 -14.23
C GLU A 29 -58.41 1.10 -14.97
N GLY A 30 -57.29 0.47 -14.64
CA GLY A 30 -55.98 0.76 -15.24
C GLY A 30 -54.91 1.38 -14.29
N SER A 31 -55.26 1.74 -13.04
CA SER A 31 -54.23 2.16 -12.07
C SER A 31 -53.59 0.94 -11.41
N THR A 32 -52.26 0.89 -11.39
CA THR A 32 -51.48 -0.10 -10.63
C THR A 32 -51.75 0.10 -9.13
N GLY A 33 -52.80 -0.59 -8.64
CA GLY A 33 -53.22 -0.52 -7.24
C GLY A 33 -52.09 -0.90 -6.27
N PHE A 34 -52.03 -0.19 -5.17
CA PHE A 34 -51.16 -0.49 -4.04
C PHE A 34 -51.49 -1.89 -3.51
N SER A 35 -50.54 -2.84 -3.70
CA SER A 35 -50.71 -4.21 -3.27
C SER A 35 -50.13 -4.41 -1.89
N LEU A 36 -51.00 -4.66 -0.90
CA LEU A 36 -50.59 -4.94 0.49
C LEU A 36 -49.68 -6.20 0.58
N SER A 37 -49.89 -7.17 -0.31
CA SER A 37 -49.00 -8.33 -0.44
C SER A 37 -47.60 -7.95 -0.85
N LYS A 38 -47.40 -7.03 -1.82
CA LYS A 38 -46.08 -6.52 -2.18
C LYS A 38 -45.40 -5.77 -1.04
N LEU A 39 -46.16 -5.04 -0.22
CA LEU A 39 -45.63 -4.30 0.91
C LEU A 39 -45.21 -5.24 2.05
N ILE A 40 -46.06 -6.25 2.31
CA ILE A 40 -45.73 -7.32 3.29
C ILE A 40 -44.50 -8.11 2.82
N ASP A 41 -44.42 -8.45 1.55
CA ASP A 41 -43.25 -9.13 0.97
C ASP A 41 -41.98 -8.28 1.02
N THR A 42 -42.10 -6.96 0.78
CA THR A 42 -40.97 -6.03 0.90
C THR A 42 -40.56 -5.85 2.37
N ALA A 43 -41.51 -5.75 3.30
CA ALA A 43 -41.23 -5.69 4.74
C ALA A 43 -40.64 -7.01 5.25
N ARG A 44 -41.12 -8.14 4.77
CA ARG A 44 -40.62 -9.48 5.13
C ARG A 44 -39.20 -9.70 4.58
N ARG A 45 -38.88 -9.22 3.36
CA ARG A 45 -37.52 -9.19 2.78
C ARG A 45 -36.58 -8.30 3.59
N GLY A 46 -37.03 -7.13 4.01
CA GLY A 46 -36.27 -6.21 4.88
C GLY A 46 -36.04 -6.75 6.30
N MET A 47 -36.97 -7.60 6.83
CA MET A 47 -36.83 -8.23 8.14
C MET A 47 -36.00 -9.52 8.11
N GLN A 48 -36.00 -10.26 7.01
CA GLN A 48 -35.20 -11.48 6.85
C GLN A 48 -33.72 -11.21 6.56
N GLY A 49 -33.29 -9.95 6.51
CA GLY A 49 -31.91 -9.53 6.19
C GLY A 49 -31.31 -10.41 5.11
N ASN A 50 -30.90 -9.86 3.99
CA ASN A 50 -30.26 -10.63 2.92
C ASN A 50 -29.13 -11.49 3.50
N GLN A 51 -29.39 -12.79 3.69
CA GLN A 51 -28.37 -13.71 4.16
C GLN A 51 -27.46 -14.07 2.99
N SER A 52 -26.16 -14.07 3.25
CA SER A 52 -25.15 -14.45 2.26
C SER A 52 -24.83 -15.93 2.43
N TYR A 53 -24.88 -16.68 1.34
CA TYR A 53 -24.59 -18.10 1.30
C TYR A 53 -23.44 -18.39 0.36
N ALA A 54 -22.55 -19.29 0.79
CA ALA A 54 -21.40 -19.73 0.01
C ALA A 54 -21.81 -20.87 -0.93
N ALA A 55 -21.48 -20.76 -2.21
CA ALA A 55 -21.53 -21.90 -3.10
C ALA A 55 -20.40 -22.90 -2.77
N PRO A 56 -20.55 -24.19 -3.08
CA PRO A 56 -19.47 -25.16 -2.95
C PRO A 56 -18.21 -24.69 -3.69
N PRO A 57 -17.00 -24.94 -3.12
CA PRO A 57 -15.74 -24.59 -3.78
C PRO A 57 -15.65 -25.21 -5.18
N ARG A 58 -15.24 -24.41 -6.14
CA ARG A 58 -15.06 -24.84 -7.53
C ARG A 58 -13.58 -24.79 -7.90
N THR A 59 -13.01 -25.92 -8.33
CA THR A 59 -11.62 -25.98 -8.80
C THR A 59 -11.59 -26.12 -10.30
N VAL A 60 -10.78 -25.26 -10.95
CA VAL A 60 -10.52 -25.30 -12.40
C VAL A 60 -9.01 -25.39 -12.62
N ILE A 61 -8.58 -26.27 -13.51
CA ILE A 61 -7.17 -26.48 -13.85
C ILE A 61 -6.96 -26.05 -15.30
N TYR A 62 -5.96 -25.19 -15.51
CA TYR A 62 -5.56 -24.70 -16.82
C TYR A 62 -4.17 -25.26 -17.16
N ALA A 63 -4.06 -26.02 -18.24
CA ALA A 63 -2.76 -26.48 -18.73
C ALA A 63 -1.90 -25.27 -19.15
N VAL A 64 -0.64 -25.24 -18.74
CA VAL A 64 0.28 -24.13 -19.05
C VAL A 64 1.52 -24.69 -19.74
N GLY A 65 1.58 -24.54 -21.06
CA GLY A 65 2.75 -24.92 -21.84
C GLY A 65 4.01 -24.10 -21.47
N ALA A 66 5.16 -24.59 -21.93
CA ALA A 66 6.45 -23.91 -21.68
C ALA A 66 6.52 -22.49 -22.28
N ASN A 67 5.74 -22.21 -23.31
CA ASN A 67 5.62 -20.90 -23.97
C ASN A 67 4.84 -19.85 -23.17
N VAL A 68 4.04 -20.25 -22.17
CA VAL A 68 3.33 -19.30 -21.31
C VAL A 68 4.29 -18.77 -20.27
N THR A 69 4.49 -17.44 -20.27
CA THR A 69 5.42 -16.74 -19.40
C THR A 69 4.74 -15.79 -18.42
N GLU A 70 3.45 -15.49 -18.65
CA GLU A 70 2.67 -14.53 -17.85
C GLU A 70 1.26 -15.04 -17.60
N ILE A 71 0.73 -14.78 -16.42
CA ILE A 71 -0.68 -14.92 -16.09
C ILE A 71 -1.28 -13.55 -15.78
N ARG A 72 -2.45 -13.25 -16.34
CA ARG A 72 -3.25 -12.05 -16.03
C ARG A 72 -4.51 -12.45 -15.31
N LEU A 73 -4.78 -11.75 -14.21
CA LEU A 73 -5.95 -11.99 -13.36
C LEU A 73 -6.73 -10.69 -13.21
N ALA A 74 -8.03 -10.72 -13.49
CA ALA A 74 -8.90 -9.54 -13.43
C ALA A 74 -10.31 -9.87 -12.95
N GLY A 75 -10.99 -8.88 -12.35
CA GLY A 75 -12.41 -8.93 -12.03
C GLY A 75 -12.76 -9.66 -10.73
N SER A 76 -11.82 -9.88 -9.80
CA SER A 76 -12.16 -10.48 -8.49
C SER A 76 -13.12 -9.59 -7.70
N ALA A 77 -14.19 -10.17 -7.16
CA ALA A 77 -15.16 -9.51 -6.28
C ALA A 77 -14.77 -9.58 -4.79
N GLY A 78 -13.61 -10.14 -4.45
CA GLY A 78 -13.15 -10.29 -3.08
C GLY A 78 -11.68 -10.66 -2.98
N PRO A 79 -11.21 -11.16 -1.83
CA PRO A 79 -9.81 -11.49 -1.60
C PRO A 79 -9.25 -12.49 -2.62
N MET A 80 -8.01 -12.23 -3.05
CA MET A 80 -7.29 -13.11 -3.98
C MET A 80 -5.93 -13.49 -3.39
N LYS A 81 -5.64 -14.80 -3.39
CA LYS A 81 -4.33 -15.34 -3.00
C LYS A 81 -3.69 -16.02 -4.19
N ILE A 82 -2.49 -15.60 -4.56
CA ILE A 82 -1.72 -16.13 -5.68
C ILE A 82 -0.44 -16.77 -5.14
N LEU A 83 -0.25 -18.05 -5.37
CA LEU A 83 0.86 -18.84 -4.85
C LEU A 83 1.66 -19.46 -5.97
N GLY A 84 2.94 -19.13 -6.06
CA GLY A 84 3.89 -19.80 -6.93
C GLY A 84 4.30 -21.15 -6.34
N GLU A 85 4.10 -22.23 -7.07
CA GLU A 85 4.43 -23.59 -6.68
C GLU A 85 5.26 -24.30 -7.77
N ASP A 86 5.88 -25.43 -7.42
CA ASP A 86 6.57 -26.28 -8.38
C ASP A 86 5.54 -27.16 -9.12
N ARG A 87 4.87 -26.55 -10.10
CA ARG A 87 3.80 -27.17 -10.88
C ARG A 87 3.88 -26.78 -12.35
N ALA A 88 3.22 -27.56 -13.20
CA ALA A 88 3.20 -27.34 -14.65
C ALA A 88 1.90 -26.72 -15.17
N ASP A 89 0.91 -26.53 -14.30
CA ASP A 89 -0.43 -26.01 -14.61
C ASP A 89 -0.80 -24.85 -13.68
N VAL A 90 -1.92 -24.22 -13.95
CA VAL A 90 -2.55 -23.23 -13.04
C VAL A 90 -3.80 -23.87 -12.45
N ALA A 91 -3.89 -23.94 -11.13
CA ALA A 91 -5.11 -24.34 -10.44
C ALA A 91 -5.76 -23.11 -9.79
N LEU A 92 -7.02 -22.91 -10.10
CA LEU A 92 -7.87 -21.88 -9.52
C LEU A 92 -8.94 -22.53 -8.64
N GLU A 93 -8.92 -22.23 -7.37
CA GLU A 93 -9.97 -22.56 -6.40
C GLU A 93 -10.80 -21.31 -6.16
N LEU A 94 -12.11 -21.37 -6.43
CA LEU A 94 -13.02 -20.23 -6.31
C LEU A 94 -14.20 -20.58 -5.40
N ILE A 95 -14.45 -19.74 -4.40
CA ILE A 95 -15.66 -19.76 -3.58
C ILE A 95 -16.39 -18.46 -3.86
N VAL A 96 -17.67 -18.54 -4.21
CA VAL A 96 -18.52 -17.37 -4.42
C VAL A 96 -19.61 -17.35 -3.38
N ASN A 97 -19.72 -16.25 -2.67
CA ASN A 97 -20.86 -15.97 -1.79
C ASN A 97 -21.84 -15.06 -2.55
N SER A 98 -23.12 -15.37 -2.44
CA SER A 98 -24.18 -14.56 -3.01
C SER A 98 -25.30 -14.35 -2.00
N THR A 99 -25.96 -13.22 -2.08
CA THR A 99 -27.18 -12.97 -1.29
C THR A 99 -28.41 -13.41 -2.06
N GLY A 100 -29.41 -13.95 -1.37
CA GLY A 100 -30.66 -14.38 -2.00
C GLY A 100 -31.80 -14.57 -1.01
N GLU A 101 -33.01 -14.73 -1.56
CA GLU A 101 -34.24 -14.98 -0.78
C GLU A 101 -34.19 -16.36 -0.07
N SER A 102 -33.38 -17.28 -0.58
CA SER A 102 -33.13 -18.59 0.00
C SER A 102 -31.71 -19.05 -0.32
N GLU A 103 -31.20 -19.99 0.44
CA GLU A 103 -29.90 -20.62 0.19
C GLU A 103 -29.80 -21.19 -1.25
N ALA A 104 -30.83 -21.89 -1.70
CA ALA A 104 -30.84 -22.46 -3.05
C ALA A 104 -30.80 -21.37 -4.14
N ALA A 105 -31.50 -20.24 -3.97
CA ALA A 105 -31.48 -19.15 -4.92
C ALA A 105 -30.11 -18.44 -4.93
N ALA A 106 -29.51 -18.22 -3.75
CA ALA A 106 -28.18 -17.62 -3.62
C ALA A 106 -27.10 -18.50 -4.27
N ILE A 107 -27.09 -19.83 -4.01
CA ILE A 107 -26.17 -20.78 -4.60
C ILE A 107 -26.37 -20.84 -6.14
N ALA A 108 -27.63 -20.84 -6.62
CA ALA A 108 -27.90 -20.84 -8.05
C ALA A 108 -27.37 -19.55 -8.74
N THR A 109 -27.41 -18.40 -8.05
CA THR A 109 -26.82 -17.15 -8.54
C THR A 109 -25.28 -17.20 -8.50
N ALA A 110 -24.69 -17.68 -7.42
CA ALA A 110 -23.24 -17.85 -7.30
C ALA A 110 -22.68 -18.78 -8.40
N ASN A 111 -23.39 -19.84 -8.73
CA ASN A 111 -22.98 -20.81 -9.77
C ASN A 111 -22.99 -20.23 -11.19
N LYS A 112 -23.65 -19.10 -11.42
CA LYS A 112 -23.61 -18.37 -12.71
C LYS A 112 -22.33 -17.54 -12.89
N THR A 113 -21.47 -17.45 -11.88
CA THR A 113 -20.17 -16.79 -12.02
C THR A 113 -19.33 -17.54 -13.05
N GLU A 114 -18.88 -16.82 -14.06
CA GLU A 114 -18.07 -17.35 -15.14
C GLU A 114 -16.59 -16.96 -14.94
N ILE A 115 -15.70 -17.84 -15.40
CA ILE A 115 -14.27 -17.55 -15.53
C ILE A 115 -13.96 -17.65 -17.02
N THR A 116 -13.66 -16.52 -17.63
CA THR A 116 -13.26 -16.48 -19.04
C THR A 116 -11.75 -16.70 -19.16
N GLU A 117 -11.35 -17.51 -20.11
CA GLU A 117 -9.97 -17.81 -20.45
C GLU A 117 -9.64 -17.21 -21.82
N ASP A 118 -8.50 -16.55 -21.91
CA ASP A 118 -7.92 -16.08 -23.17
C ASP A 118 -6.41 -16.39 -23.19
N ARG A 119 -5.91 -16.78 -24.38
CA ARG A 119 -4.49 -17.14 -24.58
C ARG A 119 -3.94 -16.44 -25.80
N VAL A 120 -3.11 -15.45 -25.55
CA VAL A 120 -2.47 -14.67 -26.62
C VAL A 120 -0.98 -14.47 -26.31
N GLY A 121 -0.11 -14.83 -27.23
CA GLY A 121 1.30 -14.45 -27.21
C GLY A 121 2.08 -14.88 -25.96
N GLY A 122 1.80 -16.06 -25.40
CA GLY A 122 2.46 -16.53 -24.19
C GLY A 122 1.87 -15.98 -22.88
N VAL A 123 0.68 -15.40 -22.93
CA VAL A 123 -0.10 -14.93 -21.79
C VAL A 123 -1.32 -15.82 -21.60
N LEU A 124 -1.57 -16.26 -20.37
CA LEU A 124 -2.84 -16.83 -19.94
C LEU A 124 -3.62 -15.75 -19.18
N ALA A 125 -4.72 -15.27 -19.74
CA ALA A 125 -5.59 -14.29 -19.09
C ALA A 125 -6.85 -14.98 -18.53
N LEU A 126 -7.13 -14.79 -17.25
CA LEU A 126 -8.32 -15.28 -16.57
C LEU A 126 -9.08 -14.05 -16.00
N ALA A 127 -10.35 -13.92 -16.40
CA ALA A 127 -11.21 -12.87 -15.87
C ALA A 127 -12.48 -13.47 -15.26
N PHE A 128 -12.82 -12.96 -14.06
CA PHE A 128 -14.02 -13.37 -13.34
C PHE A 128 -15.17 -12.44 -13.76
N LYS A 129 -16.31 -13.04 -14.11
CA LYS A 129 -17.55 -12.33 -14.42
C LYS A 129 -18.64 -12.75 -13.46
N PHE A 130 -19.08 -11.81 -12.66
CA PHE A 130 -20.15 -12.00 -11.69
C PHE A 130 -21.47 -11.51 -12.30
N PRO A 131 -22.56 -12.30 -12.25
CA PRO A 131 -23.85 -11.85 -12.77
C PRO A 131 -24.44 -10.70 -11.95
N ASP A 132 -24.04 -10.55 -10.69
CA ASP A 132 -24.46 -9.48 -9.80
C ASP A 132 -23.28 -9.06 -8.90
N GLU A 133 -22.53 -8.04 -9.33
CA GLU A 133 -21.33 -7.56 -8.62
C GLU A 133 -21.65 -6.89 -7.27
N GLU A 134 -22.90 -6.41 -7.07
CA GLU A 134 -23.29 -5.74 -5.83
C GLU A 134 -23.60 -6.72 -4.70
N THR A 135 -24.14 -7.89 -5.04
CA THR A 135 -24.60 -8.90 -4.07
C THR A 135 -23.67 -10.11 -3.96
N GLN A 136 -22.63 -10.18 -4.82
CA GLN A 136 -21.68 -11.28 -4.81
C GLN A 136 -20.32 -10.85 -4.29
N THR A 137 -19.72 -11.74 -3.50
CA THR A 137 -18.31 -11.66 -3.12
C THR A 137 -17.63 -12.99 -3.45
N SER A 138 -16.31 -12.93 -3.65
CA SER A 138 -15.55 -14.14 -3.94
C SER A 138 -14.31 -14.28 -3.07
N GLN A 139 -13.83 -15.51 -2.92
CA GLN A 139 -12.50 -15.83 -2.43
C GLN A 139 -11.83 -16.69 -3.49
N ALA A 140 -10.69 -16.24 -4.00
CA ALA A 140 -9.95 -16.94 -5.03
C ALA A 140 -8.56 -17.33 -4.54
N VAL A 141 -8.19 -18.60 -4.74
CA VAL A 141 -6.82 -19.07 -4.56
C VAL A 141 -6.31 -19.56 -5.90
N VAL A 142 -5.26 -18.91 -6.41
CA VAL A 142 -4.66 -19.22 -7.72
C VAL A 142 -3.25 -19.77 -7.48
N LYS A 143 -3.05 -21.05 -7.74
CA LYS A 143 -1.75 -21.71 -7.68
C LYS A 143 -1.13 -21.72 -9.07
N VAL A 144 0.06 -21.16 -9.20
CA VAL A 144 0.72 -20.95 -10.50
C VAL A 144 2.15 -21.52 -10.50
N PRO A 145 2.70 -21.88 -11.66
CA PRO A 145 4.13 -22.16 -11.76
C PRO A 145 4.98 -20.95 -11.32
N ARG A 146 5.98 -21.14 -10.45
CA ARG A 146 6.88 -20.07 -9.95
C ARG A 146 7.54 -19.25 -11.05
N ARG A 147 7.76 -19.84 -12.22
CA ARG A 147 8.39 -19.19 -13.38
C ARG A 147 7.52 -18.10 -14.02
N LEU A 148 6.24 -18.03 -13.71
CA LEU A 148 5.34 -17.07 -14.33
C LEU A 148 5.46 -15.68 -13.71
N ALA A 149 5.37 -14.66 -14.58
CA ALA A 149 5.02 -13.32 -14.18
C ALA A 149 3.52 -13.26 -13.88
N VAL A 150 3.14 -12.48 -12.87
CA VAL A 150 1.75 -12.30 -12.45
C VAL A 150 1.36 -10.86 -12.69
N ARG A 151 0.30 -10.63 -13.45
CA ARG A 151 -0.30 -9.33 -13.67
C ARG A 151 -1.70 -9.33 -13.08
N VAL A 152 -1.93 -8.45 -12.10
CA VAL A 152 -3.20 -8.36 -11.37
C VAL A 152 -3.88 -7.05 -11.67
N ASN A 153 -5.13 -7.13 -12.12
CA ASN A 153 -6.04 -5.99 -12.20
C ASN A 153 -7.18 -6.23 -11.22
N GLY A 154 -7.16 -5.53 -10.11
CA GLY A 154 -8.17 -5.71 -9.07
C GLY A 154 -7.97 -4.73 -7.93
N ASN A 155 -9.04 -4.50 -7.18
CA ASN A 155 -9.11 -3.51 -6.11
C ASN A 155 -9.57 -4.17 -4.79
N ARG A 156 -9.04 -5.36 -4.52
CA ARG A 156 -9.40 -6.16 -3.34
C ARG A 156 -8.14 -6.58 -2.60
N ASP A 157 -8.31 -7.12 -1.40
CA ASP A 157 -7.21 -7.69 -0.65
C ASP A 157 -6.49 -8.74 -1.50
N THR A 158 -5.18 -8.55 -1.65
CA THR A 158 -4.39 -9.39 -2.56
C THR A 158 -3.13 -9.87 -1.85
N THR A 159 -2.91 -11.19 -1.88
CA THR A 159 -1.68 -11.83 -1.40
C THR A 159 -0.99 -12.53 -2.54
N ILE A 160 0.29 -12.24 -2.79
CA ILE A 160 1.07 -12.86 -3.87
C ILE A 160 2.40 -13.36 -3.29
N SER A 161 2.75 -14.61 -3.55
CA SER A 161 4.04 -15.13 -3.10
C SER A 161 4.67 -16.12 -4.09
N ASN A 162 6.02 -16.21 -4.04
CA ASN A 162 6.83 -17.19 -4.75
C ASN A 162 6.65 -17.19 -6.27
N VAL A 163 6.48 -16.03 -6.90
CA VAL A 163 6.38 -15.91 -8.36
C VAL A 163 7.57 -15.15 -8.94
N ARG A 164 7.72 -15.19 -10.28
CA ARG A 164 8.84 -14.55 -10.94
C ARG A 164 8.82 -13.03 -10.80
N SER A 165 7.70 -12.40 -11.08
CA SER A 165 7.52 -10.94 -10.98
C SER A 165 6.04 -10.59 -10.82
N VAL A 166 5.75 -9.40 -10.35
CA VAL A 166 4.38 -8.90 -10.12
C VAL A 166 4.21 -7.53 -10.76
N GLU A 167 3.10 -7.35 -11.48
CA GLU A 167 2.65 -6.06 -11.97
C GLU A 167 1.19 -5.81 -11.52
N PHE A 168 0.97 -4.74 -10.80
CA PHE A 168 -0.37 -4.26 -10.49
C PHE A 168 -0.84 -3.31 -11.58
N VAL A 169 -1.94 -3.66 -12.25
CA VAL A 169 -2.56 -2.85 -13.30
C VAL A 169 -3.64 -1.97 -12.68
N GLY A 170 -3.34 -0.68 -12.58
CA GLY A 170 -4.17 0.27 -11.85
C GLY A 170 -3.93 0.27 -10.33
N PRO A 171 -4.52 1.24 -9.63
CA PRO A 171 -4.24 1.43 -8.20
C PRO A 171 -4.89 0.36 -7.33
N MET A 172 -4.09 -0.31 -6.52
CA MET A 172 -4.57 -1.15 -5.41
C MET A 172 -5.02 -0.24 -4.26
N ARG A 173 -6.13 -0.57 -3.59
CA ARG A 173 -6.70 0.30 -2.54
C ARG A 173 -6.90 -0.36 -1.18
N ASN A 174 -6.80 -1.67 -1.13
CA ASN A 174 -7.02 -2.45 0.08
C ASN A 174 -5.69 -3.00 0.62
N THR A 175 -5.74 -4.10 1.35
CA THR A 175 -4.54 -4.74 1.86
C THR A 175 -3.84 -5.53 0.74
N THR A 176 -2.58 -5.18 0.50
CA THR A 176 -1.72 -5.87 -0.46
C THR A 176 -0.52 -6.48 0.27
N LEU A 177 -0.29 -7.77 0.09
CA LEU A 177 0.84 -8.49 0.66
C LEU A 177 1.58 -9.22 -0.47
N VAL A 178 2.87 -8.90 -0.62
CA VAL A 178 3.73 -9.50 -1.66
C VAL A 178 5.00 -10.01 -1.01
N ASP A 179 5.31 -11.26 -1.27
CA ASP A 179 6.42 -11.94 -0.59
C ASP A 179 7.16 -12.91 -1.51
N HIS A 180 8.51 -12.99 -1.35
CA HIS A 180 9.38 -13.89 -2.10
C HIS A 180 9.24 -13.77 -3.63
N ILE A 181 9.52 -12.61 -4.19
CA ILE A 181 9.48 -12.36 -5.63
C ILE A 181 10.89 -12.37 -6.22
N ALA A 182 11.12 -13.30 -7.17
CA ALA A 182 12.44 -13.49 -7.77
C ALA A 182 12.89 -12.37 -8.73
N GLY A 183 11.97 -11.52 -9.17
CA GLY A 183 12.19 -10.38 -10.06
C GLY A 183 11.62 -9.09 -9.50
N THR A 184 11.02 -8.30 -10.37
CA THR A 184 10.53 -6.96 -10.03
C THR A 184 9.07 -6.95 -9.63
N VAL A 185 8.73 -6.14 -8.64
CA VAL A 185 7.35 -5.74 -8.33
C VAL A 185 7.14 -4.30 -8.81
N THR A 186 6.08 -4.08 -9.59
CA THR A 186 5.72 -2.77 -10.14
C THR A 186 4.24 -2.45 -9.95
N GLY A 187 3.89 -1.17 -9.85
CA GLY A 187 2.50 -0.73 -9.82
C GLY A 187 2.21 0.44 -8.90
N GLU A 188 0.96 0.57 -8.50
CA GLU A 188 0.47 1.64 -7.64
C GLU A 188 -0.38 1.09 -6.49
N GLN A 189 -0.16 1.64 -5.28
CA GLN A 189 -1.03 1.48 -4.13
C GLN A 189 -1.64 2.84 -3.78
N SER A 190 -2.97 2.93 -3.80
CA SER A 190 -3.70 4.17 -3.50
C SER A 190 -4.65 3.97 -2.33
N GLY A 191 -4.19 4.27 -1.12
CA GLY A 191 -4.87 3.96 0.13
C GLY A 191 -4.57 2.55 0.64
N GLY A 192 -5.12 2.19 1.81
CA GLY A 192 -4.91 0.89 2.46
C GLY A 192 -3.48 0.64 2.93
N THR A 193 -3.12 -0.62 3.01
CA THR A 193 -1.80 -1.05 3.49
C THR A 193 -1.13 -1.97 2.48
N ILE A 194 0.16 -1.76 2.24
CA ILE A 194 0.98 -2.67 1.45
C ILE A 194 2.17 -3.19 2.26
N THR A 195 2.40 -4.49 2.21
CA THR A 195 3.58 -5.15 2.78
C THR A 195 4.34 -5.87 1.69
N LEU A 196 5.61 -5.54 1.55
CA LEU A 196 6.51 -6.02 0.50
C LEU A 196 7.74 -6.63 1.16
N THR A 197 7.96 -7.93 0.99
CA THR A 197 9.05 -8.64 1.67
C THR A 197 9.79 -9.57 0.71
N ALA A 198 11.11 -9.67 0.87
CA ALA A 198 11.95 -10.60 0.12
C ALA A 198 11.78 -10.49 -1.40
N ILE A 199 11.95 -9.29 -1.94
CA ILE A 199 11.76 -8.96 -3.36
C ILE A 199 13.11 -8.59 -3.97
N LYS A 200 13.36 -9.01 -5.21
CA LYS A 200 14.60 -8.65 -5.88
C LYS A 200 14.67 -7.15 -6.17
N ALA A 201 13.71 -6.58 -6.87
CA ALA A 201 13.66 -5.16 -7.20
C ALA A 201 12.24 -4.58 -7.07
N LEU A 202 12.12 -3.30 -6.76
CA LEU A 202 10.85 -2.66 -6.47
C LEU A 202 10.72 -1.31 -7.18
N LYS A 203 9.57 -1.10 -7.85
CA LYS A 203 9.20 0.21 -8.40
C LYS A 203 7.72 0.47 -8.17
N MET A 204 7.39 1.34 -7.22
CA MET A 204 6.01 1.58 -6.79
C MET A 204 5.68 3.05 -6.63
N THR A 205 4.43 3.40 -6.94
CA THR A 205 3.80 4.65 -6.51
C THR A 205 2.89 4.37 -5.31
N LEU A 206 3.08 5.10 -4.23
CA LEU A 206 2.38 4.95 -2.96
C LEU A 206 1.62 6.24 -2.66
N THR A 207 0.28 6.21 -2.73
CA THR A 207 -0.55 7.40 -2.50
C THR A 207 -1.50 7.15 -1.33
N ARG A 208 -1.45 7.97 -0.28
CA ARG A 208 -2.29 7.89 0.92
C ARG A 208 -2.33 6.47 1.52
N SER A 209 -1.20 5.79 1.49
CA SER A 209 -1.06 4.39 1.90
C SER A 209 -0.05 4.25 3.02
N ARG A 210 -0.17 3.16 3.78
CA ARG A 210 0.86 2.72 4.71
C ARG A 210 1.65 1.58 4.07
N ALA A 211 2.94 1.80 3.85
CA ALA A 211 3.82 0.82 3.24
C ALA A 211 4.85 0.28 4.25
N ARG A 212 5.02 -1.04 4.26
CA ARG A 212 6.13 -1.72 4.92
C ARG A 212 6.92 -2.49 3.88
N VAL A 213 8.18 -2.15 3.75
CA VAL A 213 9.09 -2.73 2.76
C VAL A 213 10.29 -3.32 3.48
N SER A 214 10.56 -4.60 3.25
CA SER A 214 11.72 -5.27 3.88
C SER A 214 12.42 -6.21 2.90
N ASP A 215 13.73 -6.37 3.13
CA ASP A 215 14.55 -7.36 2.43
C ASP A 215 14.51 -7.25 0.89
N ILE A 216 14.61 -6.01 0.38
CA ILE A 216 14.80 -5.79 -1.06
C ILE A 216 16.27 -6.00 -1.40
N ALA A 217 16.54 -6.86 -2.39
CA ALA A 217 17.90 -7.31 -2.67
C ALA A 217 18.67 -6.43 -3.66
N ASP A 218 17.98 -5.64 -4.48
CA ASP A 218 18.52 -4.82 -5.57
C ASP A 218 17.89 -3.42 -5.54
N GLU A 219 17.71 -2.79 -6.65
CA GLU A 219 17.18 -1.41 -6.77
C GLU A 219 15.76 -1.25 -6.22
N MET A 220 15.54 -0.15 -5.51
CA MET A 220 14.24 0.29 -5.03
C MET A 220 13.96 1.73 -5.46
N SER A 221 12.82 1.93 -6.15
CA SER A 221 12.31 3.23 -6.58
C SER A 221 10.89 3.44 -6.09
N LEU A 222 10.67 4.45 -5.26
CA LEU A 222 9.37 4.77 -4.66
C LEU A 222 8.98 6.22 -4.94
N ASP A 223 7.73 6.44 -5.38
CA ASP A 223 7.06 7.74 -5.38
C ASP A 223 6.02 7.74 -4.27
N VAL A 224 6.26 8.49 -3.18
CA VAL A 224 5.43 8.48 -1.97
C VAL A 224 4.65 9.78 -1.86
N ARG A 225 3.33 9.69 -1.82
CA ARG A 225 2.43 10.84 -1.70
C ARG A 225 1.42 10.64 -0.58
N ASP A 226 1.44 11.52 0.42
CA ASP A 226 0.49 11.52 1.54
C ASP A 226 0.40 10.15 2.27
N GLY A 227 1.51 9.63 2.80
CA GLY A 227 1.48 8.34 3.48
C GLY A 227 2.72 8.01 4.27
N ASP A 228 2.66 6.91 5.03
CA ASP A 228 3.76 6.43 5.87
C ASP A 228 4.49 5.28 5.17
N THR A 229 5.80 5.37 5.05
CA THR A 229 6.63 4.32 4.45
C THR A 229 7.76 3.91 5.40
N GLU A 230 7.78 2.64 5.76
CA GLU A 230 8.83 2.04 6.57
C GLU A 230 9.63 1.06 5.71
N ILE A 231 10.96 1.26 5.65
CA ILE A 231 11.90 0.44 4.88
C ILE A 231 12.91 -0.17 5.84
N ALA A 232 13.10 -1.48 5.79
CA ALA A 232 14.00 -2.19 6.68
C ALA A 232 14.85 -3.26 5.95
N GLY A 233 16.12 -3.40 6.34
CA GLY A 233 16.98 -4.52 5.93
C GLY A 233 17.28 -4.62 4.42
N SER A 234 16.98 -3.59 3.64
CA SER A 234 17.14 -3.61 2.18
C SER A 234 18.55 -3.29 1.73
N ARG A 235 18.85 -3.60 0.47
CA ARG A 235 20.18 -3.39 -0.15
C ARG A 235 20.03 -2.71 -1.52
N GLY A 236 21.17 -2.31 -2.10
CA GLY A 236 21.22 -1.67 -3.42
C GLY A 236 20.74 -0.21 -3.40
N PRO A 237 20.67 0.44 -4.56
CA PRO A 237 20.25 1.83 -4.67
C PRO A 237 18.80 2.03 -4.22
N LEU A 238 18.59 3.02 -3.35
CA LEU A 238 17.26 3.46 -2.91
C LEU A 238 17.01 4.87 -3.42
N ILE A 239 15.98 5.02 -4.25
CA ILE A 239 15.55 6.30 -4.80
C ILE A 239 14.11 6.55 -4.34
N ILE A 240 13.88 7.68 -3.65
CA ILE A 240 12.54 8.07 -3.20
C ILE A 240 12.25 9.49 -3.66
N GLU A 241 11.12 9.66 -4.32
CA GLU A 241 10.46 10.94 -4.49
C GLU A 241 9.32 11.04 -3.49
N THR A 242 9.28 12.10 -2.67
CA THR A 242 8.25 12.22 -1.64
C THR A 242 7.52 13.56 -1.66
N ARG A 243 6.24 13.51 -1.33
CA ARG A 243 5.43 14.71 -1.10
C ARG A 243 4.44 14.46 0.02
N ARG A 244 4.62 15.16 1.15
CA ARG A 244 3.82 15.00 2.38
C ARG A 244 3.81 13.56 2.91
N GLY A 245 4.96 12.88 2.81
CA GLY A 245 5.09 11.50 3.27
C GLY A 245 6.09 11.38 4.40
N ASP A 246 5.78 10.54 5.38
CA ASP A 246 6.70 10.20 6.44
C ASP A 246 7.46 8.92 6.07
N ILE A 247 8.80 9.02 6.05
CA ILE A 247 9.67 7.94 5.60
C ILE A 247 10.62 7.55 6.72
N THR A 248 10.61 6.28 7.08
CA THR A 248 11.56 5.70 8.03
C THR A 248 12.38 4.61 7.35
N ILE A 249 13.70 4.77 7.35
CA ILE A 249 14.65 3.80 6.77
C ILE A 249 15.51 3.25 7.89
N ARG A 250 15.57 1.92 8.01
CA ARG A 250 16.38 1.22 9.04
C ARG A 250 17.27 0.17 8.41
N GLY A 251 18.58 0.24 8.72
CA GLY A 251 19.54 -0.80 8.35
C GLY A 251 19.66 -1.04 6.84
N HIS A 252 19.46 -0.01 6.03
CA HIS A 252 19.64 -0.07 4.57
C HIS A 252 21.13 -0.13 4.23
N LYS A 253 21.49 -0.97 3.24
CA LYS A 253 22.86 -1.16 2.75
C LYS A 253 22.93 -0.80 1.27
N GLY A 254 23.33 0.40 0.97
CA GLY A 254 23.42 0.95 -0.37
C GLY A 254 23.17 2.45 -0.39
N PRO A 255 23.43 3.12 -1.52
CA PRO A 255 23.23 4.56 -1.63
C PRO A 255 21.74 4.92 -1.49
N VAL A 256 21.47 6.00 -0.76
CA VAL A 256 20.14 6.54 -0.51
C VAL A 256 20.01 7.89 -1.17
N LYS A 257 19.02 8.07 -2.02
CA LYS A 257 18.65 9.34 -2.60
C LYS A 257 17.17 9.64 -2.35
N ILE A 258 16.90 10.73 -1.64
CA ILE A 258 15.52 11.18 -1.37
C ILE A 258 15.39 12.62 -1.85
N SER A 259 14.36 12.89 -2.63
CA SER A 259 13.99 14.24 -3.06
C SER A 259 12.51 14.50 -2.81
N GLY A 260 12.16 15.77 -2.53
CA GLY A 260 10.77 16.11 -2.36
C GLY A 260 10.47 17.25 -1.42
N ALA A 261 9.25 17.25 -0.87
CA ALA A 261 8.79 18.30 0.01
C ALA A 261 7.78 17.79 1.04
N ASP A 262 7.77 18.46 2.18
CA ASP A 262 6.83 18.28 3.28
C ASP A 262 6.89 16.87 3.90
N GLY A 263 6.91 16.74 5.19
CA GLY A 263 6.93 15.45 5.89
C GLY A 263 8.14 15.25 6.77
N GLN A 264 8.35 14.03 7.24
CA GLN A 264 9.43 13.66 8.13
C GLN A 264 10.27 12.53 7.52
N ILE A 265 11.58 12.70 7.47
CA ILE A 265 12.53 11.70 7.00
C ILE A 265 13.40 11.24 8.17
N ARG A 266 13.29 9.97 8.51
CA ARG A 266 14.15 9.33 9.52
C ARG A 266 15.00 8.24 8.89
N ILE A 267 16.32 8.34 9.06
CA ILE A 267 17.29 7.37 8.56
C ILE A 267 18.08 6.83 9.76
N GLU A 268 18.03 5.55 10.00
CA GLU A 268 18.74 4.88 11.09
C GLU A 268 19.75 3.87 10.52
N GLY A 269 21.03 4.16 10.72
CA GLY A 269 22.12 3.23 10.39
C GLY A 269 22.38 3.07 8.89
N ALA A 270 22.34 4.16 8.12
CA ALA A 270 22.83 4.15 6.75
C ALA A 270 24.33 3.83 6.71
N THR A 271 24.74 2.91 5.84
CA THR A 271 26.13 2.45 5.72
C THR A 271 26.80 2.83 4.40
N ASP A 272 26.13 3.58 3.55
CA ASP A 272 26.57 4.04 2.25
C ASP A 272 26.16 5.49 2.03
N GLU A 273 26.45 6.04 0.86
CA GLU A 273 26.23 7.44 0.49
C GLU A 273 24.76 7.88 0.68
N VAL A 274 24.55 9.07 1.26
CA VAL A 274 23.21 9.62 1.50
C VAL A 274 23.06 10.99 0.86
N HIS A 275 22.09 11.13 -0.05
CA HIS A 275 21.73 12.37 -0.69
C HIS A 275 20.26 12.73 -0.42
N LEU A 276 20.03 13.83 0.30
CA LEU A 276 18.71 14.38 0.56
C LEU A 276 18.61 15.78 -0.07
N ASP A 277 17.56 16.00 -0.87
CA ASP A 277 17.18 17.30 -1.42
C ASP A 277 15.70 17.56 -1.12
N LEU A 278 15.44 18.23 -0.03
CA LEU A 278 14.12 18.36 0.57
C LEU A 278 13.72 19.81 0.81
N ARG A 279 12.43 20.08 0.86
CA ARG A 279 11.88 21.38 1.25
C ARG A 279 10.82 21.19 2.31
N ARG A 280 10.85 22.01 3.38
CA ARG A 280 9.89 21.94 4.49
C ARG A 280 9.73 20.51 5.02
N ALA A 281 10.85 19.83 5.25
CA ALA A 281 10.86 18.48 5.77
C ALA A 281 11.81 18.37 6.96
N GLU A 282 11.33 17.81 8.05
CA GLU A 282 12.17 17.46 9.19
C GLU A 282 13.03 16.25 8.83
N VAL A 283 14.33 16.34 9.11
CA VAL A 283 15.27 15.27 8.83
C VAL A 283 15.97 14.86 10.12
N ASP A 284 15.93 13.55 10.42
CA ASP A 284 16.68 12.90 11.50
C ASP A 284 17.49 11.74 10.93
N ALA A 285 18.79 11.94 10.72
CA ALA A 285 19.66 10.97 10.08
C ALA A 285 20.77 10.49 11.01
N GLU A 286 20.82 9.18 11.28
CA GLU A 286 21.94 8.51 11.93
C GLU A 286 22.82 7.85 10.86
N LEU A 287 24.03 8.35 10.70
CA LEU A 287 24.98 7.94 9.66
C LEU A 287 26.10 7.07 10.25
N ALA A 288 26.56 6.09 9.51
CA ALA A 288 27.75 5.33 9.88
C ALA A 288 29.01 6.20 9.71
N SER A 289 30.10 5.78 10.37
CA SER A 289 31.42 6.40 10.18
C SER A 289 31.93 6.22 8.74
N GLY A 290 32.56 7.23 8.20
CA GLY A 290 33.26 7.16 6.90
C GLY A 290 32.36 7.25 5.66
N ILE A 291 31.09 7.56 5.79
CA ILE A 291 30.24 7.78 4.62
C ILE A 291 30.24 9.22 4.16
N SER A 292 30.02 9.42 2.87
CA SER A 292 29.88 10.72 2.23
C SER A 292 28.42 11.03 1.92
N GLY A 293 28.08 12.31 1.73
CA GLY A 293 26.73 12.67 1.35
C GLY A 293 26.44 14.15 1.34
N SER A 294 25.21 14.50 0.96
CA SER A 294 24.67 15.83 1.07
C SER A 294 23.23 15.80 1.58
N LEU A 295 22.96 16.53 2.66
CA LEU A 295 21.63 16.63 3.25
C LEU A 295 21.20 18.10 3.20
N THR A 296 20.23 18.39 2.36
CA THR A 296 19.66 19.74 2.18
C THR A 296 18.19 19.73 2.56
N THR A 297 17.78 20.68 3.39
CA THR A 297 16.36 20.96 3.69
C THR A 297 16.12 22.45 3.84
N SER A 298 14.86 22.88 3.97
CA SER A 298 14.49 24.25 4.31
C SER A 298 13.37 24.25 5.34
N ASP A 299 13.31 25.34 6.12
CA ASP A 299 12.22 25.71 7.03
C ASP A 299 11.97 24.75 8.22
N GLU A 300 12.58 23.58 8.23
CA GLU A 300 12.46 22.56 9.28
C GLU A 300 13.84 22.10 9.75
N GLU A 301 13.93 21.54 10.96
CA GLU A 301 15.20 21.15 11.57
C GLU A 301 15.91 20.01 10.81
N LEU A 302 17.21 20.16 10.59
CA LEU A 302 18.10 19.12 10.09
C LEU A 302 18.92 18.57 11.25
N ARG A 303 18.60 17.35 11.70
CA ARG A 303 19.34 16.65 12.74
C ARG A 303 20.16 15.53 12.14
N VAL A 304 21.46 15.55 12.41
CA VAL A 304 22.39 14.49 11.94
C VAL A 304 23.21 13.99 13.11
N SER A 305 23.33 12.68 13.22
CA SER A 305 24.15 12.03 14.25
C SER A 305 25.08 11.00 13.66
N TRP A 306 26.24 10.78 14.28
CA TRP A 306 27.19 9.75 13.91
C TRP A 306 27.48 8.82 15.08
N ARG A 307 27.68 7.55 14.79
CA ARG A 307 28.21 6.58 15.74
C ARG A 307 29.70 6.85 15.99
N ASP A 308 30.11 6.72 17.23
CA ASP A 308 31.53 6.85 17.63
C ASP A 308 32.30 5.56 17.26
N PRO A 309 33.53 5.64 16.70
CA PRO A 309 34.24 6.85 16.29
C PRO A 309 33.75 7.39 14.93
N ALA A 310 33.30 8.61 14.91
CA ALA A 310 33.06 9.29 13.64
C ALA A 310 34.41 9.64 12.97
N ALA A 311 34.49 9.47 11.66
CA ALA A 311 35.65 9.89 10.86
C ALA A 311 35.12 10.56 9.60
N VAL A 312 34.71 11.82 9.70
CA VAL A 312 34.01 12.54 8.63
C VAL A 312 34.36 14.03 8.66
N GLN A 313 34.59 14.63 7.48
CA GLN A 313 34.63 16.07 7.32
C GLN A 313 33.21 16.59 7.12
N VAL A 314 32.76 17.49 7.97
CA VAL A 314 31.44 18.11 7.91
C VAL A 314 31.56 19.57 7.50
N GLU A 315 30.89 19.94 6.42
CA GLU A 315 30.62 21.32 6.06
C GLU A 315 29.13 21.60 6.31
N ALA A 316 28.80 22.41 7.30
CA ALA A 316 27.42 22.79 7.61
C ALA A 316 27.20 24.27 7.40
N VAL A 317 26.11 24.62 6.72
CA VAL A 317 25.71 26.00 6.44
C VAL A 317 24.20 26.15 6.68
N THR A 318 23.81 27.12 7.48
CA THR A 318 22.40 27.51 7.62
C THR A 318 22.23 29.00 7.46
N SER A 319 21.14 29.42 6.81
CA SER A 319 20.67 30.79 6.74
C SER A 319 19.47 30.98 7.65
N ASN A 320 19.44 32.05 8.44
CA ASN A 320 18.39 32.33 9.42
C ASN A 320 18.18 31.23 10.48
N GLY A 321 19.21 30.42 10.77
CA GLY A 321 19.22 29.37 11.78
C GLY A 321 20.49 29.36 12.60
N ALA A 322 20.59 28.39 13.50
CA ALA A 322 21.79 28.11 14.29
C ALA A 322 22.34 26.71 13.97
N ILE A 323 23.65 26.53 14.17
CA ILE A 323 24.28 25.22 14.14
C ILE A 323 24.59 24.83 15.61
N ASP A 324 23.94 23.78 16.08
CA ASP A 324 24.21 23.17 17.38
C ASP A 324 25.15 21.97 17.21
N VAL A 325 26.31 22.05 17.80
CA VAL A 325 27.39 21.04 17.72
C VAL A 325 28.04 20.84 19.11
N ALA A 326 27.28 21.09 20.15
CA ALA A 326 27.77 21.10 21.55
C ALA A 326 28.43 19.75 21.95
N ASP A 327 27.90 18.62 21.48
CA ASP A 327 28.45 17.29 21.78
C ASP A 327 29.91 17.09 21.27
N TRP A 328 30.37 17.93 20.36
CA TRP A 328 31.70 17.85 19.75
C TRP A 328 32.68 18.90 20.25
N ASN A 329 32.27 19.78 21.18
CA ASN A 329 33.08 20.91 21.68
C ASN A 329 33.61 21.81 20.55
N LEU A 330 32.80 22.03 19.50
CA LEU A 330 33.13 22.90 18.37
C LEU A 330 32.28 24.17 18.42
N THR A 331 32.79 25.23 17.83
CA THR A 331 32.07 26.51 17.77
C THR A 331 31.89 26.94 16.32
N PRO A 332 30.63 27.02 15.83
CA PRO A 332 30.34 27.54 14.50
C PRO A 332 30.68 29.02 14.36
N THR A 333 31.13 29.43 13.18
CA THR A 333 31.25 30.84 12.81
C THR A 333 29.86 31.39 12.53
N LYS A 334 29.56 32.56 13.12
CA LYS A 334 28.27 33.23 12.95
C LYS A 334 28.43 34.60 12.30
N SER A 335 27.55 34.92 11.36
CA SER A 335 27.31 36.26 10.83
C SER A 335 25.95 36.77 11.31
N SER A 336 25.47 37.90 10.80
CA SER A 336 24.16 38.45 11.18
C SER A 336 22.98 37.56 10.85
N VAL A 337 23.08 36.72 9.78
CA VAL A 337 21.99 35.88 9.29
C VAL A 337 22.42 34.43 9.04
N ASP A 338 23.72 34.15 8.92
CA ASP A 338 24.22 32.84 8.56
C ASP A 338 25.08 32.23 9.68
N ALA A 339 25.03 30.92 9.83
CA ALA A 339 25.99 30.16 10.61
C ALA A 339 26.69 29.11 9.73
N ARG A 340 27.99 28.93 9.96
CA ARG A 340 28.83 28.00 9.20
C ARG A 340 29.73 27.19 10.13
N LEU A 341 29.91 25.93 9.83
CA LEU A 341 30.86 25.02 10.43
C LEU A 341 31.62 24.27 9.32
N ASP A 342 32.94 24.26 9.42
CA ASP A 342 33.82 23.39 8.64
C ASP A 342 34.75 22.69 9.62
N ALA A 343 34.52 21.39 9.84
CA ALA A 343 35.23 20.65 10.89
C ALA A 343 35.34 19.17 10.57
N THR A 344 36.37 18.54 11.10
CA THR A 344 36.50 17.07 11.12
C THR A 344 35.98 16.55 12.45
N LEU A 345 35.02 15.62 12.39
CA LEU A 345 34.46 14.97 13.57
C LEU A 345 35.15 13.63 13.79
N GLY A 346 35.53 13.34 15.05
CA GLY A 346 36.08 12.04 15.47
C GLY A 346 37.59 11.91 15.29
N ALA A 347 38.09 10.75 14.84
CA ALA A 347 39.48 10.42 14.82
C ALA A 347 40.35 11.28 13.88
N THR A 348 41.60 11.49 14.29
CA THR A 348 42.60 12.35 13.61
C THR A 348 43.20 11.71 12.33
N THR A 349 42.76 10.55 11.90
CA THR A 349 43.20 9.93 10.66
C THR A 349 42.61 10.68 9.45
N PRO A 350 43.41 10.91 8.41
CA PRO A 350 42.89 11.54 7.18
C PRO A 350 41.68 10.75 6.68
N THR A 351 40.53 11.41 6.59
CA THR A 351 39.32 10.80 6.02
C THR A 351 38.99 11.45 4.69
N THR A 352 38.56 10.67 3.72
CA THR A 352 38.05 11.15 2.43
C THR A 352 36.52 11.36 2.51
N ALA A 353 35.88 10.89 3.56
CA ALA A 353 34.45 11.03 3.74
C ALA A 353 34.08 12.48 4.04
N ARG A 354 33.16 13.03 3.24
CA ARG A 354 32.68 14.40 3.38
C ARG A 354 31.18 14.45 3.37
N VAL A 355 30.60 15.15 4.34
CA VAL A 355 29.15 15.38 4.44
C VAL A 355 28.87 16.88 4.40
N LEU A 356 28.03 17.26 3.45
CA LEU A 356 27.55 18.62 3.28
C LEU A 356 26.14 18.73 3.88
N LEU A 357 25.98 19.60 4.87
CA LEU A 357 24.70 19.91 5.51
C LEU A 357 24.26 21.31 5.15
N ARG A 358 23.08 21.46 4.59
CA ARG A 358 22.50 22.76 4.24
C ARG A 358 21.09 22.90 4.76
N ASN A 359 20.81 24.02 5.39
CA ASN A 359 19.46 24.38 5.81
C ASN A 359 19.19 25.85 5.52
N GLN A 360 17.97 26.15 5.09
CA GLN A 360 17.52 27.51 4.88
C GLN A 360 16.28 27.76 5.75
N GLY A 361 16.39 28.65 6.73
CA GLY A 361 15.27 29.03 7.59
C GLY A 361 15.21 28.34 8.93
N ALA A 362 16.02 27.28 9.19
CA ALA A 362 15.98 26.56 10.45
C ALA A 362 17.35 26.04 10.92
N ASN A 363 17.38 25.36 12.05
CA ASN A 363 18.60 24.91 12.70
C ASN A 363 19.19 23.63 12.07
N ILE A 364 20.51 23.49 12.19
CA ILE A 364 21.23 22.24 12.00
C ILE A 364 21.73 21.76 13.34
N VAL A 365 21.41 20.52 13.70
CA VAL A 365 21.81 19.88 14.95
C VAL A 365 22.72 18.69 14.67
N ILE A 366 23.94 18.75 15.16
CA ILE A 366 24.98 17.72 14.94
C ILE A 366 25.31 17.04 16.26
N LYS A 367 24.98 15.76 16.40
CA LYS A 367 25.08 14.99 17.63
C LYS A 367 26.00 13.79 17.55
N LYS A 368 26.40 13.29 18.71
CA LYS A 368 26.93 11.92 18.86
C LYS A 368 25.75 10.96 19.02
N SER A 369 25.73 9.87 18.28
CA SER A 369 24.70 8.86 18.49
C SER A 369 24.90 8.19 19.85
N SER A 370 23.82 8.08 20.62
CA SER A 370 23.83 7.41 21.92
C SER A 370 23.62 5.89 21.80
N LYS A 371 23.33 5.38 20.60
CA LYS A 371 23.14 3.93 20.38
C LYS A 371 24.51 3.24 20.28
N LYS A 372 24.76 2.30 21.19
CA LYS A 372 25.93 1.41 21.18
C LYS A 372 25.76 0.29 20.16
#